data_770856aea88570d9ad061ea9d6871802
#
_entry.id   770856aea88570d9ad061ea9d6871802
#
_cell.length_a   1.000
_cell.length_b   1.000
_cell.length_c   1.000
_cell.angle_alpha   90.00
_cell.angle_beta   90.00
_cell.angle_gamma   90.00
#
_symmetry.space_group_name_H-M   'P 1'
#
loop_
_entity.id
_entity.type
_entity.pdbx_description
1 polymer ?
#
loop_
_entity_poly.entity_id
_entity_poly.type
_entity_poly.pdbx_seq_one_letter_code
_entity_poly.pdbx_strand_id
1 'polypeptide(L)'
;MIRQRTLKTSIRATGIGLHTGDKVFLTFHPAPIDSGIVFRRVDLDPPVEIEARPENVGDTTLSTCLIKGDVRISTVEHLLAAMAGLGIDNAVIDVSAPEVPIMDGSSSPFVFLIQSAGVKEQDKAKQFVRIKKRITVSDGDKSATFEPYDGFKIEFKIEFDHPVFKKSKQTAQIDLTGTSFVREISRARTFGFMNDIEYLRANNLAMGGSMENAIVLDQYKVLNEDGLRYNDEFVKHKILDAIGDLYLLGNSLIGAFTGIKSGHALNNKLLRALVADADAWELTTYEDAKSAPISYITNPSLAV
;
A
#
# COMPACT_ATOMS: atom_id res chain seq x y z
N MET A 1 -16.28 -4.01 -20.92
CA MET A 1 -16.47 -3.55 -19.53
C MET A 1 -15.32 -4.04 -18.69
N ILE A 2 -14.69 -3.16 -17.92
CA ILE A 2 -13.75 -3.58 -16.89
C ILE A 2 -14.55 -4.10 -15.70
N ARG A 3 -14.22 -5.31 -15.26
CA ARG A 3 -14.95 -6.01 -14.19
C ARG A 3 -14.24 -5.92 -12.85
N GLN A 4 -15.01 -6.03 -11.77
CA GLN A 4 -14.43 -6.22 -10.43
C GLN A 4 -13.64 -7.51 -10.38
N ARG A 5 -12.66 -7.57 -9.47
CA ARG A 5 -11.75 -8.70 -9.31
C ARG A 5 -11.66 -9.17 -7.88
N THR A 6 -11.57 -10.49 -7.73
CA THR A 6 -11.29 -11.19 -6.48
C THR A 6 -10.27 -12.30 -6.73
N LEU A 7 -9.83 -13.01 -5.70
CA LEU A 7 -8.99 -14.19 -5.84
C LEU A 7 -9.79 -15.40 -6.36
N LYS A 8 -9.14 -16.33 -7.05
CA LYS A 8 -9.78 -17.61 -7.46
C LYS A 8 -9.89 -18.59 -6.30
N THR A 9 -8.82 -18.69 -5.49
CA THR A 9 -8.70 -19.62 -4.37
C THR A 9 -8.12 -18.90 -3.16
N SER A 10 -8.33 -19.47 -1.98
CA SER A 10 -7.64 -18.99 -0.77
C SER A 10 -6.18 -19.39 -0.79
N ILE A 11 -5.32 -18.51 -0.25
CA ILE A 11 -3.89 -18.78 -0.10
C ILE A 11 -3.41 -18.29 1.25
N ARG A 12 -2.46 -19.02 1.84
CA ARG A 12 -1.94 -18.74 3.17
C ARG A 12 -0.43 -18.48 3.14
N ALA A 13 -0.01 -17.55 3.98
CA ALA A 13 1.40 -17.28 4.27
C ALA A 13 1.62 -17.15 5.77
N THR A 14 2.90 -17.21 6.16
CA THR A 14 3.34 -16.97 7.54
C THR A 14 4.50 -16.00 7.48
N GLY A 15 4.52 -15.06 8.40
CA GLY A 15 5.62 -14.09 8.53
C GLY A 15 5.70 -13.56 9.96
N ILE A 16 6.40 -12.45 10.11
CA ILE A 16 6.65 -11.78 11.40
C ILE A 16 6.17 -10.34 11.28
N GLY A 17 5.50 -9.80 12.30
CA GLY A 17 5.18 -8.40 12.42
C GLY A 17 6.45 -7.55 12.54
N LEU A 18 6.54 -6.44 11.79
CA LEU A 18 7.73 -5.57 11.84
C LEU A 18 7.89 -4.93 13.21
N HIS A 19 6.79 -4.42 13.78
CA HIS A 19 6.81 -3.69 15.04
C HIS A 19 6.65 -4.61 16.23
N THR A 20 5.73 -5.56 16.16
CA THR A 20 5.43 -6.49 17.26
C THR A 20 6.48 -7.60 17.42
N GLY A 21 7.08 -8.06 16.33
CA GLY A 21 7.93 -9.26 16.31
C GLY A 21 7.15 -10.57 16.41
N ASP A 22 5.81 -10.52 16.47
CA ASP A 22 4.95 -11.68 16.59
C ASP A 22 4.90 -12.49 15.31
N LYS A 23 4.76 -13.81 15.44
CA LYS A 23 4.47 -14.70 14.32
C LYS A 23 3.02 -14.50 13.87
N VAL A 24 2.83 -14.22 12.58
CA VAL A 24 1.53 -13.94 11.99
C VAL A 24 1.19 -14.97 10.92
N PHE A 25 0.00 -15.55 11.02
CA PHE A 25 -0.62 -16.30 9.92
C PHE A 25 -1.55 -15.36 9.16
N LEU A 26 -1.32 -15.27 7.86
CA LEU A 26 -2.06 -14.44 6.93
C LEU A 26 -2.77 -15.33 5.93
N THR A 27 -4.09 -15.16 5.73
CA THR A 27 -4.83 -15.92 4.72
C THR A 27 -5.66 -14.97 3.88
N PHE A 28 -5.48 -15.02 2.57
CA PHE A 28 -6.30 -14.30 1.61
C PHE A 28 -7.44 -15.19 1.17
N HIS A 29 -8.65 -14.66 1.17
CA HIS A 29 -9.86 -15.35 0.69
C HIS A 29 -10.52 -14.58 -0.44
N PRO A 30 -11.11 -15.28 -1.43
CA PRO A 30 -12.07 -14.68 -2.33
C PRO A 30 -13.21 -14.03 -1.55
N ALA A 31 -13.76 -12.93 -2.08
CA ALA A 31 -14.90 -12.26 -1.46
C ALA A 31 -16.00 -11.94 -2.48
N PRO A 32 -17.24 -11.74 -2.04
CA PRO A 32 -18.36 -11.36 -2.91
C PRO A 32 -18.13 -10.02 -3.62
N ILE A 33 -18.91 -9.79 -4.66
CA ILE A 33 -19.03 -8.50 -5.34
C ILE A 33 -19.36 -7.41 -4.32
N ASP A 34 -18.72 -6.23 -4.45
CA ASP A 34 -18.91 -5.04 -3.62
C ASP A 34 -18.53 -5.20 -2.14
N SER A 35 -17.84 -6.26 -1.76
CA SER A 35 -17.39 -6.41 -0.37
C SER A 35 -16.20 -5.51 -0.01
N GLY A 36 -15.45 -5.03 -1.01
CA GLY A 36 -14.20 -4.31 -0.77
C GLY A 36 -13.12 -5.21 -0.17
N ILE A 37 -12.09 -4.59 0.39
CA ILE A 37 -11.04 -5.28 1.14
C ILE A 37 -11.38 -5.23 2.62
N VAL A 38 -11.52 -6.39 3.23
CA VAL A 38 -11.87 -6.54 4.65
C VAL A 38 -10.79 -7.33 5.36
N PHE A 39 -10.20 -6.76 6.40
CA PHE A 39 -9.30 -7.45 7.30
C PHE A 39 -10.07 -8.08 8.45
N ARG A 40 -9.70 -9.31 8.85
CA ARG A 40 -10.37 -10.02 9.93
C ARG A 40 -9.35 -10.56 10.95
N ARG A 41 -9.47 -10.14 12.21
CA ARG A 41 -8.70 -10.66 13.35
C ARG A 41 -9.27 -11.99 13.79
N VAL A 42 -8.63 -13.08 13.36
CA VAL A 42 -9.10 -14.46 13.59
C VAL A 42 -8.54 -15.09 14.86
N ASP A 43 -7.67 -14.40 15.56
CA ASP A 43 -7.16 -14.76 16.89
C ASP A 43 -8.09 -14.30 18.03
N LEU A 44 -9.12 -13.52 17.71
CA LEU A 44 -10.15 -13.05 18.64
C LEU A 44 -11.39 -13.94 18.59
N ASP A 45 -12.12 -14.03 19.70
CA ASP A 45 -13.40 -14.74 19.79
C ASP A 45 -14.48 -13.81 20.36
N PRO A 46 -15.48 -13.39 19.53
CA PRO A 46 -15.61 -13.70 18.10
C PRO A 46 -14.58 -12.93 17.24
N PRO A 47 -14.29 -13.41 16.03
CA PRO A 47 -13.44 -12.68 15.06
C PRO A 47 -13.99 -11.28 14.78
N VAL A 48 -13.09 -10.30 14.60
CA VAL A 48 -13.45 -8.90 14.35
C VAL A 48 -13.03 -8.50 12.93
N GLU A 49 -13.99 -8.00 12.16
CA GLU A 49 -13.78 -7.49 10.82
C GLU A 49 -13.60 -5.97 10.83
N ILE A 50 -12.62 -5.48 10.05
CA ILE A 50 -12.33 -4.06 9.83
C ILE A 50 -12.20 -3.83 8.33
N GLU A 51 -13.06 -3.01 7.77
CA GLU A 51 -12.97 -2.62 6.36
C GLU A 51 -11.77 -1.71 6.13
N ALA A 52 -11.08 -1.90 5.00
CA ALA A 52 -10.00 -1.02 4.55
C ALA A 52 -10.60 0.28 4.00
N ARG A 53 -10.87 1.23 4.88
CA ARG A 53 -11.50 2.54 4.60
C ARG A 53 -10.77 3.67 5.32
N PRO A 54 -10.79 4.92 4.77
CA PRO A 54 -10.09 6.05 5.38
C PRO A 54 -10.56 6.36 6.80
N GLU A 55 -11.86 6.18 7.07
CA GLU A 55 -12.48 6.42 8.38
C GLU A 55 -12.03 5.43 9.46
N ASN A 56 -11.59 4.23 9.07
CA ASN A 56 -11.08 3.21 9.99
C ASN A 56 -9.59 3.36 10.29
N VAL A 57 -8.89 4.29 9.64
CA VAL A 57 -7.49 4.59 9.97
C VAL A 57 -7.43 5.36 11.29
N GLY A 58 -6.71 4.80 12.25
CA GLY A 58 -6.45 5.45 13.55
C GLY A 58 -5.00 5.90 13.66
N ASP A 59 -4.14 5.03 14.18
CA ASP A 59 -2.72 5.33 14.33
C ASP A 59 -1.99 5.28 12.99
N THR A 60 -1.11 6.25 12.78
CA THR A 60 -0.27 6.36 11.57
C THR A 60 1.21 6.49 11.90
N THR A 61 1.59 6.11 13.11
CA THR A 61 2.99 6.11 13.56
C THR A 61 3.74 4.96 12.91
N LEU A 62 4.64 5.28 12.00
CA LEU A 62 5.50 4.36 11.23
C LEU A 62 4.79 3.35 10.32
N SER A 63 3.47 3.26 10.36
CA SER A 63 2.65 2.40 9.50
C SER A 63 1.21 2.89 9.48
N THR A 64 0.42 2.41 8.53
CA THR A 64 -1.02 2.62 8.53
C THR A 64 -1.72 1.55 9.36
N CYS A 65 -2.46 1.97 10.38
CA CYS A 65 -3.19 1.09 11.29
C CYS A 65 -4.70 1.28 11.14
N LEU A 66 -5.41 0.19 10.86
CA LEU A 66 -6.88 0.12 10.90
C LEU A 66 -7.33 -0.17 12.33
N ILE A 67 -8.37 0.53 12.80
CA ILE A 67 -8.88 0.43 14.17
C ILE A 67 -10.41 0.33 14.17
N LYS A 68 -10.93 -0.58 15.00
CA LYS A 68 -12.37 -0.69 15.31
C LYS A 68 -12.55 -0.99 16.79
N GLY A 69 -13.00 0.01 17.57
CA GLY A 69 -12.96 -0.08 19.03
C GLY A 69 -11.53 -0.27 19.53
N ASP A 70 -11.30 -1.29 20.32
CA ASP A 70 -9.98 -1.63 20.88
C ASP A 70 -9.16 -2.56 19.95
N VAL A 71 -9.73 -2.99 18.82
CA VAL A 71 -9.07 -3.92 17.90
C VAL A 71 -8.32 -3.14 16.84
N ARG A 72 -7.05 -3.52 16.61
CA ARG A 72 -6.16 -2.91 15.63
C ARG A 72 -5.56 -3.92 14.68
N ILE A 73 -5.24 -3.47 13.46
CA ILE A 73 -4.42 -4.17 12.47
C ILE A 73 -3.49 -3.14 11.84
N SER A 74 -2.19 -3.21 12.13
CA SER A 74 -1.19 -2.28 11.63
C SER A 74 -0.44 -2.81 10.40
N THR A 75 0.33 -1.94 9.75
CA THR A 75 1.21 -2.25 8.60
C THR A 75 0.43 -2.84 7.41
N VAL A 76 -0.73 -2.24 7.10
CA VAL A 76 -1.61 -2.71 6.02
C VAL A 76 -1.19 -2.19 4.64
N GLU A 77 -0.36 -1.15 4.57
CA GLU A 77 -0.02 -0.39 3.37
C GLU A 77 0.65 -1.24 2.28
N HIS A 78 1.60 -2.11 2.60
CA HIS A 78 2.32 -2.92 1.62
C HIS A 78 1.40 -3.96 0.96
N LEU A 79 0.50 -4.58 1.75
CA LEU A 79 -0.50 -5.51 1.26
C LEU A 79 -1.54 -4.78 0.40
N LEU A 80 -2.05 -3.64 0.86
CA LEU A 80 -3.00 -2.82 0.09
C LEU A 80 -2.39 -2.32 -1.21
N ALA A 81 -1.09 -1.99 -1.23
CA ALA A 81 -0.38 -1.63 -2.47
C ALA A 81 -0.38 -2.79 -3.49
N ALA A 82 -0.19 -4.03 -3.03
CA ALA A 82 -0.28 -5.20 -3.91
C ALA A 82 -1.71 -5.41 -4.46
N MET A 83 -2.73 -5.23 -3.61
CA MET A 83 -4.14 -5.28 -4.03
C MET A 83 -4.45 -4.22 -5.08
N ALA A 84 -4.03 -2.97 -4.85
CA ALA A 84 -4.18 -1.85 -5.78
C ALA A 84 -3.49 -2.13 -7.13
N GLY A 85 -2.22 -2.53 -7.08
CA GLY A 85 -1.41 -2.78 -8.27
C GLY A 85 -1.94 -3.92 -9.15
N LEU A 86 -2.56 -4.93 -8.55
CA LEU A 86 -3.18 -6.05 -9.25
C LEU A 86 -4.68 -5.86 -9.50
N GLY A 87 -5.25 -4.76 -9.03
CA GLY A 87 -6.64 -4.38 -9.24
C GLY A 87 -7.66 -5.30 -8.56
N ILE A 88 -7.33 -5.83 -7.38
CA ILE A 88 -8.22 -6.67 -6.58
C ILE A 88 -9.21 -5.79 -5.83
N ASP A 89 -10.48 -5.87 -6.16
CA ASP A 89 -11.55 -5.08 -5.56
C ASP A 89 -12.10 -5.70 -4.28
N ASN A 90 -12.18 -7.04 -4.24
CA ASN A 90 -12.89 -7.76 -3.19
C ASN A 90 -12.02 -8.90 -2.63
N ALA A 91 -11.71 -8.84 -1.35
CA ALA A 91 -11.00 -9.90 -0.63
C ALA A 91 -11.24 -9.82 0.87
N VAL A 92 -11.28 -10.97 1.54
CA VAL A 92 -11.19 -11.06 3.00
C VAL A 92 -9.79 -11.51 3.37
N ILE A 93 -9.17 -10.81 4.31
CA ILE A 93 -7.80 -11.04 4.76
C ILE A 93 -7.81 -11.43 6.24
N ASP A 94 -7.63 -12.71 6.53
CA ASP A 94 -7.49 -13.19 7.90
C ASP A 94 -6.09 -12.90 8.41
N VAL A 95 -6.01 -12.32 9.60
CA VAL A 95 -4.75 -11.99 10.30
C VAL A 95 -4.85 -12.52 11.72
N SER A 96 -3.87 -13.32 12.13
CA SER A 96 -3.83 -13.95 13.46
C SER A 96 -3.12 -13.13 14.53
N ALA A 97 -2.89 -11.83 14.29
CA ALA A 97 -2.17 -10.93 15.19
C ALA A 97 -2.55 -9.47 14.89
N PRO A 98 -2.19 -8.49 15.75
CA PRO A 98 -2.53 -7.08 15.53
C PRO A 98 -1.74 -6.37 14.43
N GLU A 99 -0.95 -7.12 13.64
CA GLU A 99 -0.12 -6.56 12.59
C GLU A 99 -0.05 -7.49 11.37
N VAL A 100 -0.08 -6.93 10.15
CA VAL A 100 0.20 -7.67 8.90
C VAL A 100 1.68 -8.03 8.86
N PRO A 101 2.08 -9.26 8.48
CA PRO A 101 3.49 -9.63 8.45
C PRO A 101 4.27 -8.78 7.44
N ILE A 102 5.47 -8.36 7.82
CA ILE A 102 6.30 -7.47 6.98
C ILE A 102 6.87 -8.17 5.75
N MET A 103 6.94 -9.49 5.76
CA MET A 103 7.54 -10.31 4.71
C MET A 103 9.02 -9.92 4.45
N ASP A 104 9.36 -9.52 3.23
CA ASP A 104 10.69 -9.02 2.85
C ASP A 104 10.81 -7.49 2.91
N GLY A 105 9.82 -6.82 3.49
CA GLY A 105 9.76 -5.35 3.58
C GLY A 105 9.19 -4.65 2.36
N SER A 106 8.73 -5.39 1.35
CA SER A 106 8.13 -4.87 0.11
C SER A 106 6.73 -5.44 -0.14
N SER A 107 6.07 -5.03 -1.23
CA SER A 107 4.80 -5.63 -1.69
C SER A 107 4.99 -6.92 -2.49
N SER A 108 6.20 -7.24 -2.93
CA SER A 108 6.45 -8.35 -3.87
C SER A 108 5.96 -9.72 -3.37
N PRO A 109 6.14 -10.10 -2.09
CA PRO A 109 5.59 -11.36 -1.58
C PRO A 109 4.06 -11.41 -1.63
N PHE A 110 3.38 -10.30 -1.40
CA PHE A 110 1.91 -10.23 -1.51
C PHE A 110 1.46 -10.32 -2.97
N VAL A 111 2.18 -9.69 -3.90
CA VAL A 111 1.97 -9.87 -5.35
C VAL A 111 2.08 -11.34 -5.73
N PHE A 112 3.13 -12.03 -5.28
CA PHE A 112 3.33 -13.46 -5.54
C PHE A 112 2.18 -14.30 -4.98
N LEU A 113 1.72 -14.04 -3.76
CA LEU A 113 0.59 -14.74 -3.16
C LEU A 113 -0.69 -14.56 -3.96
N ILE A 114 -1.04 -13.31 -4.33
CA ILE A 114 -2.24 -13.00 -5.12
C ILE A 114 -2.18 -13.69 -6.49
N GLN A 115 -1.03 -13.61 -7.17
CA GLN A 115 -0.84 -14.29 -8.46
C GLN A 115 -0.93 -15.80 -8.34
N SER A 116 -0.39 -16.40 -7.27
CA SER A 116 -0.46 -17.83 -6.99
C SER A 116 -1.89 -18.30 -6.69
N ALA A 117 -2.66 -17.51 -5.95
CA ALA A 117 -4.09 -17.76 -5.73
C ALA A 117 -4.90 -17.66 -7.04
N GLY A 118 -4.37 -16.93 -8.01
CA GLY A 118 -5.05 -16.56 -9.24
C GLY A 118 -6.10 -15.45 -9.03
N VAL A 119 -6.37 -14.69 -10.09
CA VAL A 119 -7.35 -13.61 -10.10
C VAL A 119 -8.58 -14.04 -10.89
N LYS A 120 -9.77 -13.73 -10.37
CA LYS A 120 -11.07 -13.99 -10.99
C LYS A 120 -11.81 -12.69 -11.20
N GLU A 121 -12.26 -12.43 -12.43
CA GLU A 121 -13.21 -11.36 -12.73
C GLU A 121 -14.62 -11.75 -12.26
N GLN A 122 -15.32 -10.76 -11.71
CA GLN A 122 -16.68 -10.90 -11.19
C GLN A 122 -17.67 -10.18 -12.10
N ASP A 123 -18.92 -10.60 -12.08
CA ASP A 123 -19.95 -10.10 -13.01
C ASP A 123 -20.56 -8.77 -12.57
N LYS A 124 -19.68 -7.79 -12.32
CA LYS A 124 -20.03 -6.39 -12.02
C LYS A 124 -18.96 -5.44 -12.55
N ALA A 125 -19.37 -4.27 -13.03
CA ALA A 125 -18.45 -3.21 -13.45
C ALA A 125 -17.56 -2.77 -12.30
N LYS A 126 -16.25 -2.64 -12.58
CA LYS A 126 -15.29 -2.03 -11.66
C LYS A 126 -15.55 -0.53 -11.61
N GLN A 127 -15.65 -0.01 -10.40
CA GLN A 127 -15.77 1.42 -10.15
C GLN A 127 -14.40 2.03 -9.91
N PHE A 128 -14.25 3.28 -10.39
CA PHE A 128 -13.07 4.10 -10.18
C PHE A 128 -13.47 5.42 -9.55
N VAL A 129 -12.67 5.90 -8.61
CA VAL A 129 -12.77 7.28 -8.10
C VAL A 129 -11.98 8.18 -9.05
N ARG A 130 -12.68 9.03 -9.82
CA ARG A 130 -12.06 10.02 -10.72
C ARG A 130 -11.97 11.36 -9.99
N ILE A 131 -10.76 11.91 -9.94
CA ILE A 131 -10.50 13.23 -9.36
C ILE A 131 -10.95 14.31 -10.35
N LYS A 132 -11.79 15.24 -9.90
CA LYS A 132 -12.37 16.32 -10.73
C LYS A 132 -11.73 17.68 -10.50
N LYS A 133 -11.21 17.93 -9.30
CA LYS A 133 -10.53 19.19 -8.96
C LYS A 133 -9.34 18.95 -8.05
N ARG A 134 -8.45 19.92 -8.01
CA ARG A 134 -7.29 19.88 -7.13
C ARG A 134 -7.71 19.97 -5.68
N ILE A 135 -7.18 19.06 -4.85
CA ILE A 135 -7.26 19.10 -3.39
C ILE A 135 -5.85 18.98 -2.83
N THR A 136 -5.50 19.81 -1.88
CA THR A 136 -4.21 19.79 -1.20
C THR A 136 -4.40 19.85 0.31
N VAL A 137 -3.65 19.02 1.02
CA VAL A 137 -3.47 19.12 2.46
C VAL A 137 -1.99 19.32 2.76
N SER A 138 -1.69 20.08 3.81
CA SER A 138 -0.30 20.41 4.20
C SER A 138 -0.10 20.32 5.71
N ASP A 139 1.15 20.13 6.09
CA ASP A 139 1.64 20.16 7.46
C ASP A 139 3.09 20.66 7.44
N GLY A 140 3.30 21.95 7.77
CA GLY A 140 4.56 22.63 7.59
C GLY A 140 5.04 22.61 6.13
N ASP A 141 6.22 22.04 5.88
CA ASP A 141 6.83 21.89 4.56
C ASP A 141 6.42 20.59 3.82
N LYS A 142 5.51 19.82 4.42
CA LYS A 142 4.97 18.58 3.85
C LYS A 142 3.63 18.85 3.17
N SER A 143 3.38 18.18 2.05
CA SER A 143 2.09 18.26 1.36
C SER A 143 1.72 16.97 0.65
N ALA A 144 0.40 16.76 0.51
CA ALA A 144 -0.19 15.72 -0.31
C ALA A 144 -1.30 16.33 -1.16
N THR A 145 -1.29 16.08 -2.46
CA THR A 145 -2.18 16.75 -3.43
C THR A 145 -2.77 15.74 -4.38
N PHE A 146 -4.08 15.83 -4.64
CA PHE A 146 -4.73 15.24 -5.80
C PHE A 146 -5.00 16.28 -6.87
N GLU A 147 -4.85 15.88 -8.13
CA GLU A 147 -5.20 16.66 -9.31
C GLU A 147 -5.90 15.79 -10.36
N PRO A 148 -6.78 16.40 -11.22
CA PRO A 148 -7.32 15.70 -12.37
C PRO A 148 -6.21 15.20 -13.30
N TYR A 149 -6.30 13.93 -13.71
CA TYR A 149 -5.39 13.30 -14.66
C TYR A 149 -6.08 12.11 -15.30
N ASP A 150 -5.86 11.87 -16.58
CA ASP A 150 -6.42 10.70 -17.26
C ASP A 150 -5.44 9.52 -17.18
N GLY A 151 -5.52 8.79 -16.08
CA GLY A 151 -4.63 7.73 -15.65
C GLY A 151 -4.51 7.70 -14.14
N PHE A 152 -3.56 6.95 -13.60
CA PHE A 152 -3.17 7.07 -12.21
C PHE A 152 -1.67 7.38 -12.14
N LYS A 153 -1.35 8.65 -11.97
CA LYS A 153 0.02 9.14 -11.85
C LYS A 153 0.37 9.41 -10.39
N ILE A 154 1.55 8.99 -9.98
CA ILE A 154 2.09 9.26 -8.65
C ILE A 154 3.45 9.90 -8.81
N GLU A 155 3.63 11.06 -8.18
CA GLU A 155 4.92 11.72 -7.99
C GLU A 155 5.20 11.82 -6.50
N PHE A 156 6.41 11.48 -6.09
CA PHE A 156 6.82 11.57 -4.70
C PHE A 156 8.21 12.20 -4.57
N LYS A 157 8.34 13.14 -3.62
CA LYS A 157 9.60 13.75 -3.20
C LYS A 157 9.85 13.44 -1.74
N ILE A 158 10.99 12.82 -1.44
CA ILE A 158 11.55 12.68 -0.11
C ILE A 158 12.70 13.69 0.09
N GLU A 159 13.06 13.94 1.33
CA GLU A 159 14.21 14.79 1.66
C GLU A 159 14.85 14.30 2.96
N PHE A 160 15.99 13.62 2.81
CA PHE A 160 16.80 13.13 3.90
C PHE A 160 18.22 13.69 3.77
N ASP A 161 18.71 14.33 4.83
CA ASP A 161 20.11 14.79 4.89
C ASP A 161 21.03 13.66 5.37
N HIS A 162 21.32 12.74 4.46
CA HIS A 162 22.17 11.58 4.72
C HIS A 162 23.04 11.28 3.49
N PRO A 163 24.31 10.84 3.64
CA PRO A 163 25.23 10.59 2.51
C PRO A 163 24.69 9.64 1.45
N VAL A 164 23.95 8.60 1.82
CA VAL A 164 23.32 7.64 0.90
C VAL A 164 22.27 8.33 0.05
N PHE A 165 21.41 9.16 0.66
CA PHE A 165 20.35 9.87 -0.05
C PHE A 165 20.90 10.96 -0.99
N LYS A 166 22.05 11.57 -0.67
CA LYS A 166 22.73 12.51 -1.59
C LYS A 166 23.19 11.84 -2.89
N LYS A 167 23.38 10.51 -2.88
CA LYS A 167 23.76 9.69 -4.04
C LYS A 167 22.58 9.01 -4.74
N SER A 168 21.40 9.01 -4.12
CA SER A 168 20.18 8.42 -4.63
C SER A 168 19.23 9.50 -5.14
N LYS A 169 18.34 9.13 -6.08
CA LYS A 169 17.23 10.03 -6.45
C LYS A 169 16.24 10.13 -5.31
N GLN A 170 15.92 11.37 -4.93
CA GLN A 170 14.93 11.65 -3.89
C GLN A 170 13.57 12.10 -4.48
N THR A 171 13.41 12.02 -5.78
CA THR A 171 12.14 12.26 -6.49
C THR A 171 11.95 11.17 -7.52
N ALA A 172 10.75 10.62 -7.58
CA ALA A 172 10.35 9.65 -8.60
C ALA A 172 8.90 9.87 -8.99
N GLN A 173 8.57 9.50 -10.23
CA GLN A 173 7.22 9.55 -10.79
C GLN A 173 6.93 8.24 -11.51
N ILE A 174 5.68 7.80 -11.45
CA ILE A 174 5.19 6.63 -12.19
C ILE A 174 3.76 6.89 -12.68
N ASP A 175 3.48 6.45 -13.90
CA ASP A 175 2.11 6.18 -14.36
C ASP A 175 1.78 4.73 -14.03
N LEU A 176 0.84 4.55 -13.10
CA LEU A 176 0.55 3.24 -12.53
C LEU A 176 -0.30 2.39 -13.46
N THR A 177 0.25 1.25 -13.82
CA THR A 177 -0.44 0.11 -14.42
C THR A 177 -0.08 -1.14 -13.63
N GLY A 178 -0.80 -2.25 -13.81
CA GLY A 178 -0.41 -3.50 -13.19
C GLY A 178 1.03 -3.91 -13.54
N THR A 179 1.46 -3.68 -14.77
CA THR A 179 2.83 -4.00 -15.21
C THR A 179 3.88 -3.08 -14.60
N SER A 180 3.65 -1.75 -14.60
CA SER A 180 4.61 -0.80 -14.02
C SER A 180 4.73 -0.99 -12.51
N PHE A 181 3.62 -1.26 -11.80
CA PHE A 181 3.65 -1.57 -10.38
C PHE A 181 4.54 -2.77 -10.08
N VAL A 182 4.31 -3.91 -10.76
CA VAL A 182 5.07 -5.14 -10.50
C VAL A 182 6.55 -4.97 -10.81
N ARG A 183 6.90 -4.34 -11.95
CA ARG A 183 8.29 -4.21 -12.39
C ARG A 183 9.08 -3.14 -11.65
N GLU A 184 8.44 -2.02 -11.33
CA GLU A 184 9.17 -0.81 -10.92
C GLU A 184 8.99 -0.46 -9.44
N ILE A 185 7.89 -0.88 -8.80
CA ILE A 185 7.52 -0.46 -7.44
C ILE A 185 7.48 -1.63 -6.45
N SER A 186 6.85 -2.75 -6.82
CA SER A 186 6.46 -3.79 -5.86
C SER A 186 7.60 -4.34 -5.00
N ARG A 187 8.85 -4.29 -5.48
CA ARG A 187 10.04 -4.82 -4.81
C ARG A 187 10.78 -3.79 -3.96
N ALA A 188 10.35 -2.54 -3.92
CA ALA A 188 10.96 -1.50 -3.10
C ALA A 188 10.72 -1.78 -1.61
N ARG A 189 11.81 -1.93 -0.84
CA ARG A 189 11.77 -2.29 0.57
C ARG A 189 11.65 -1.06 1.46
N THR A 190 11.01 -1.26 2.63
CA THR A 190 11.06 -0.30 3.73
C THR A 190 12.50 -0.11 4.22
N PHE A 191 12.75 1.00 4.89
CA PHE A 191 14.09 1.34 5.37
C PHE A 191 14.05 2.01 6.74
N GLY A 192 15.15 1.89 7.46
CA GLY A 192 15.33 2.52 8.77
C GLY A 192 16.79 2.85 9.06
N PHE A 193 16.98 3.75 10.01
CA PHE A 193 18.31 4.16 10.46
C PHE A 193 18.72 3.41 11.72
N MET A 194 19.95 2.90 11.74
CA MET A 194 20.49 2.16 12.89
C MET A 194 20.40 2.98 14.18
N ASN A 195 20.62 4.28 14.11
CA ASN A 195 20.56 5.17 15.28
C ASN A 195 19.16 5.23 15.92
N ASP A 196 18.08 4.97 15.13
CA ASP A 196 16.71 5.01 15.63
C ASP A 196 16.27 3.65 16.22
N ILE A 197 17.00 2.56 15.91
CA ILE A 197 16.60 1.20 16.30
C ILE A 197 16.54 1.03 17.82
N GLU A 198 17.51 1.56 18.56
CA GLU A 198 17.51 1.48 20.02
C GLU A 198 16.31 2.20 20.62
N TYR A 199 16.02 3.40 20.13
CA TYR A 199 14.85 4.18 20.54
C TYR A 199 13.54 3.46 20.16
N LEU A 200 13.43 2.92 18.96
CA LEU A 200 12.26 2.19 18.51
C LEU A 200 12.01 0.95 19.36
N ARG A 201 13.03 0.15 19.65
CA ARG A 201 12.95 -1.04 20.49
C ARG A 201 12.59 -0.71 21.94
N ALA A 202 13.13 0.37 22.49
CA ALA A 202 12.74 0.85 23.82
C ALA A 202 11.26 1.25 23.91
N ASN A 203 10.62 1.55 22.77
CA ASN A 203 9.19 1.85 22.65
C ASN A 203 8.37 0.66 22.10
N ASN A 204 8.90 -0.56 22.12
CA ASN A 204 8.28 -1.77 21.58
C ASN A 204 7.92 -1.68 20.09
N LEU A 205 8.74 -0.97 19.31
CA LEU A 205 8.64 -0.86 17.85
C LEU A 205 9.84 -1.53 17.18
N ALA A 206 9.71 -1.93 15.92
CA ALA A 206 10.73 -2.61 15.14
C ALA A 206 11.32 -3.88 15.81
N MET A 207 10.50 -4.57 16.62
CA MET A 207 10.94 -5.79 17.35
C MET A 207 11.24 -6.96 16.39
N GLY A 208 10.54 -7.02 15.24
CA GLY A 208 10.77 -8.01 14.17
C GLY A 208 11.65 -7.50 13.02
N GLY A 209 12.16 -6.27 13.14
CA GLY A 209 13.00 -5.66 12.09
C GLY A 209 14.38 -6.31 11.98
N SER A 210 14.79 -6.60 10.75
CA SER A 210 16.08 -7.19 10.40
C SER A 210 16.53 -6.72 9.01
N MET A 211 17.78 -7.02 8.64
CA MET A 211 18.29 -6.75 7.28
C MET A 211 17.63 -7.62 6.20
N GLU A 212 16.87 -8.66 6.57
CA GLU A 212 16.11 -9.48 5.64
C GLU A 212 14.78 -8.81 5.22
N ASN A 213 14.25 -7.90 6.05
CA ASN A 213 12.95 -7.26 5.84
C ASN A 213 12.97 -5.72 5.85
N ALA A 214 14.13 -5.11 5.89
CA ALA A 214 14.31 -3.67 5.76
C ALA A 214 15.70 -3.31 5.20
N ILE A 215 15.80 -2.17 4.53
CA ILE A 215 17.08 -1.54 4.25
C ILE A 215 17.53 -0.82 5.52
N VAL A 216 18.68 -1.22 6.07
CA VAL A 216 19.25 -0.61 7.28
C VAL A 216 20.40 0.31 6.89
N LEU A 217 20.36 1.54 7.39
CA LEU A 217 21.39 2.55 7.17
C LEU A 217 22.14 2.86 8.47
N ASP A 218 23.47 2.88 8.42
CA ASP A 218 24.28 3.54 9.45
C ASP A 218 24.44 5.02 9.14
N GLN A 219 25.40 5.72 9.73
CA GLN A 219 25.65 7.14 9.47
C GLN A 219 26.19 7.46 8.06
N TYR A 220 26.64 6.45 7.29
CA TYR A 220 27.39 6.65 6.05
C TYR A 220 26.90 5.81 4.88
N LYS A 221 26.38 4.59 5.13
CA LYS A 221 26.10 3.58 4.09
C LYS A 221 24.89 2.70 4.41
N VAL A 222 24.46 1.97 3.39
CA VAL A 222 23.54 0.81 3.52
C VAL A 222 24.32 -0.36 4.09
N LEU A 223 23.75 -1.03 5.10
CA LEU A 223 24.37 -2.18 5.78
C LEU A 223 24.03 -3.53 5.15
N ASN A 224 22.94 -3.60 4.37
CA ASN A 224 22.53 -4.82 3.68
C ASN A 224 23.60 -5.21 2.66
N GLU A 225 24.12 -6.45 2.72
CA GLU A 225 25.19 -6.95 1.86
C GLU A 225 24.80 -6.93 0.37
N ASP A 226 23.53 -7.24 0.05
CA ASP A 226 23.00 -7.22 -1.31
C ASP A 226 22.75 -5.80 -1.86
N GLY A 227 22.93 -4.76 -1.05
CA GLY A 227 22.70 -3.37 -1.43
C GLY A 227 21.24 -3.05 -1.72
N LEU A 228 21.01 -2.17 -2.69
CA LEU A 228 19.68 -1.71 -3.12
C LEU A 228 19.19 -2.51 -4.32
N ARG A 229 17.86 -2.79 -4.37
CA ARG A 229 17.17 -3.41 -5.52
C ARG A 229 16.96 -2.44 -6.68
N TYR A 230 16.86 -1.14 -6.37
CA TYR A 230 16.73 -0.03 -7.32
C TYR A 230 17.63 1.13 -6.90
N ASN A 231 18.17 1.88 -7.84
CA ASN A 231 18.98 3.07 -7.54
C ASN A 231 18.20 4.17 -6.80
N ASP A 232 16.87 4.12 -6.89
CA ASP A 232 15.90 5.04 -6.31
C ASP A 232 14.93 4.31 -5.35
N GLU A 233 15.39 3.21 -4.70
CA GLU A 233 14.54 2.32 -3.91
C GLU A 233 13.81 3.04 -2.78
N PHE A 234 14.46 4.00 -2.11
CA PHE A 234 13.87 4.74 -1.00
C PHE A 234 12.62 5.53 -1.41
N VAL A 235 12.71 6.31 -2.48
CA VAL A 235 11.55 7.08 -2.94
C VAL A 235 10.49 6.18 -3.60
N LYS A 236 10.89 5.09 -4.23
CA LYS A 236 9.96 4.07 -4.75
C LYS A 236 9.20 3.37 -3.64
N HIS A 237 9.83 3.13 -2.50
CA HIS A 237 9.13 2.61 -1.33
C HIS A 237 8.06 3.60 -0.83
N LYS A 238 8.37 4.90 -0.78
CA LYS A 238 7.35 5.91 -0.42
C LYS A 238 6.20 6.01 -1.44
N ILE A 239 6.47 5.72 -2.72
CA ILE A 239 5.41 5.56 -3.72
C ILE A 239 4.58 4.30 -3.42
N LEU A 240 5.21 3.19 -3.05
CA LEU A 240 4.53 1.95 -2.65
C LEU A 240 3.60 2.19 -1.46
N ASP A 241 4.10 2.83 -0.39
CA ASP A 241 3.30 3.22 0.78
C ASP A 241 2.09 4.07 0.37
N ALA A 242 2.32 5.09 -0.47
CA ALA A 242 1.25 5.96 -0.94
C ALA A 242 0.19 5.17 -1.74
N ILE A 243 0.57 4.25 -2.64
CA ILE A 243 -0.37 3.39 -3.37
C ILE A 243 -1.28 2.64 -2.40
N GLY A 244 -0.71 2.03 -1.36
CA GLY A 244 -1.47 1.29 -0.35
C GLY A 244 -2.39 2.18 0.48
N ASP A 245 -1.87 3.31 0.96
CA ASP A 245 -2.65 4.29 1.71
C ASP A 245 -3.84 4.83 0.89
N LEU A 246 -3.59 5.19 -0.39
CA LEU A 246 -4.63 5.73 -1.28
C LEU A 246 -5.69 4.68 -1.65
N TYR A 247 -5.33 3.39 -1.62
CA TYR A 247 -6.29 2.31 -1.90
C TYR A 247 -7.35 2.14 -0.81
N LEU A 248 -7.17 2.75 0.36
CA LEU A 248 -8.20 2.89 1.40
C LEU A 248 -9.46 3.62 0.92
N LEU A 249 -9.44 4.34 -0.20
CA LEU A 249 -10.67 4.83 -0.84
C LEU A 249 -11.66 3.70 -1.20
N GLY A 250 -11.18 2.45 -1.26
CA GLY A 250 -11.98 1.28 -1.58
C GLY A 250 -12.24 1.07 -3.07
N ASN A 251 -11.74 1.97 -3.90
CA ASN A 251 -11.82 1.91 -5.36
C ASN A 251 -10.49 2.35 -5.98
N SER A 252 -10.19 1.87 -7.18
CA SER A 252 -9.03 2.33 -7.94
C SER A 252 -9.20 3.81 -8.30
N LEU A 253 -8.09 4.56 -8.27
CA LEU A 253 -8.07 6.00 -8.49
C LEU A 253 -7.76 6.34 -9.96
N ILE A 254 -8.43 7.37 -10.48
CA ILE A 254 -8.09 8.06 -11.73
C ILE A 254 -7.81 9.52 -11.37
N GLY A 255 -6.56 9.91 -11.47
CA GLY A 255 -6.06 11.21 -11.06
C GLY A 255 -4.55 11.19 -10.89
N ALA A 256 -3.96 12.33 -10.56
CA ALA A 256 -2.57 12.44 -10.15
C ALA A 256 -2.48 12.66 -8.65
N PHE A 257 -1.52 11.99 -8.02
CA PHE A 257 -1.12 12.22 -6.65
C PHE A 257 0.31 12.76 -6.61
N THR A 258 0.52 13.83 -5.85
CA THR A 258 1.85 14.38 -5.57
C THR A 258 2.08 14.42 -4.06
N GLY A 259 3.09 13.69 -3.58
CA GLY A 259 3.53 13.68 -2.20
C GLY A 259 4.86 14.41 -2.04
N ILE A 260 4.91 15.48 -1.24
CA ILE A 260 6.15 16.15 -0.85
C ILE A 260 6.39 15.87 0.62
N LYS A 261 7.40 15.05 0.93
CA LYS A 261 7.71 14.60 2.30
C LYS A 261 6.49 14.03 3.04
N SER A 262 5.48 13.53 2.29
CA SER A 262 4.24 12.99 2.84
C SER A 262 4.50 11.65 3.53
N GLY A 263 3.55 11.24 4.36
CA GLY A 263 3.51 9.96 5.04
C GLY A 263 2.07 9.58 5.33
N HIS A 264 1.87 8.45 6.03
CA HIS A 264 0.56 7.84 6.26
C HIS A 264 -0.48 8.81 6.83
N ALA A 265 -0.10 9.63 7.82
CA ALA A 265 -1.00 10.64 8.41
C ALA A 265 -1.52 11.64 7.37
N LEU A 266 -0.62 12.19 6.54
CA LEU A 266 -0.98 13.20 5.57
C LEU A 266 -1.73 12.61 4.37
N ASN A 267 -1.37 11.38 3.96
CA ASN A 267 -2.10 10.63 2.95
C ASN A 267 -3.54 10.37 3.40
N ASN A 268 -3.75 9.91 4.64
CA ASN A 268 -5.09 9.71 5.17
C ASN A 268 -5.88 11.03 5.32
N LYS A 269 -5.22 12.11 5.75
CA LYS A 269 -5.85 13.43 5.80
C LYS A 269 -6.34 13.89 4.42
N LEU A 270 -5.56 13.63 3.36
CA LEU A 270 -5.96 13.91 1.97
C LEU A 270 -7.17 13.07 1.55
N LEU A 271 -7.20 11.77 1.87
CA LEU A 271 -8.34 10.91 1.57
C LEU A 271 -9.61 11.40 2.26
N ARG A 272 -9.53 11.75 3.54
CA ARG A 272 -10.67 12.31 4.29
C ARG A 272 -11.14 13.64 3.71
N ALA A 273 -10.21 14.51 3.29
CA ALA A 273 -10.54 15.77 2.63
C ALA A 273 -11.24 15.53 1.28
N LEU A 274 -10.79 14.54 0.50
CA LEU A 274 -11.43 14.16 -0.76
C LEU A 274 -12.85 13.67 -0.54
N VAL A 275 -13.05 12.72 0.40
CA VAL A 275 -14.37 12.13 0.69
C VAL A 275 -15.35 13.20 1.18
N ALA A 276 -14.88 14.19 1.97
CA ALA A 276 -15.70 15.28 2.50
C ALA A 276 -16.15 16.30 1.42
N ASP A 277 -15.46 16.35 0.27
CA ASP A 277 -15.78 17.27 -0.83
C ASP A 277 -16.38 16.49 -2.01
N ALA A 278 -17.71 16.29 -1.98
CA ALA A 278 -18.43 15.51 -3.00
C ALA A 278 -18.27 16.06 -4.44
N ASP A 279 -17.94 17.34 -4.61
CA ASP A 279 -17.70 17.94 -5.92
C ASP A 279 -16.30 17.65 -6.48
N ALA A 280 -15.39 17.15 -5.63
CA ALA A 280 -13.99 16.93 -5.99
C ALA A 280 -13.75 15.61 -6.70
N TRP A 281 -14.70 14.72 -6.71
CA TRP A 281 -14.57 13.38 -7.30
C TRP A 281 -15.90 12.86 -7.82
N GLU A 282 -15.85 11.81 -8.58
CA GLU A 282 -17.02 11.04 -9.03
C GLU A 282 -16.67 9.56 -9.15
N LEU A 283 -17.68 8.69 -9.05
CA LEU A 283 -17.53 7.29 -9.44
C LEU A 283 -17.75 7.15 -10.93
N THR A 284 -16.85 6.45 -11.61
CA THR A 284 -16.94 6.14 -13.04
C THR A 284 -16.68 4.66 -13.32
N THR A 285 -17.22 4.18 -14.44
CA THR A 285 -17.02 2.82 -14.96
C THR A 285 -16.64 2.89 -16.42
N TYR A 286 -16.05 1.82 -16.98
CA TYR A 286 -15.67 1.74 -18.38
C TYR A 286 -16.30 0.53 -19.05
N GLU A 287 -17.17 0.78 -20.04
CA GLU A 287 -17.80 -0.26 -20.86
C GLU A 287 -16.77 -0.94 -21.79
N ASP A 288 -15.83 -0.20 -22.32
CA ASP A 288 -14.71 -0.75 -23.10
C ASP A 288 -13.40 -0.65 -22.28
N ALA A 289 -12.76 -1.79 -22.10
CA ALA A 289 -11.45 -1.83 -21.41
C ALA A 289 -10.37 -1.03 -22.14
N LYS A 290 -10.48 -0.82 -23.45
CA LYS A 290 -9.54 -0.03 -24.23
C LYS A 290 -9.69 1.48 -24.01
N SER A 291 -10.85 1.94 -23.57
CA SER A 291 -11.10 3.35 -23.25
C SER A 291 -10.68 3.72 -21.82
N ALA A 292 -10.34 2.74 -21.00
CA ALA A 292 -9.89 3.00 -19.64
C ALA A 292 -8.44 3.48 -19.63
N PRO A 293 -8.13 4.52 -18.85
CA PRO A 293 -6.78 5.06 -18.75
C PRO A 293 -5.84 4.21 -17.88
N ILE A 294 -6.33 3.11 -17.31
CA ILE A 294 -5.58 2.19 -16.46
C ILE A 294 -5.75 0.76 -16.98
N SER A 295 -4.66 -0.01 -16.95
CA SER A 295 -4.66 -1.42 -17.31
C SER A 295 -4.13 -2.29 -16.19
N TYR A 296 -4.71 -3.48 -16.01
CA TYR A 296 -4.26 -4.49 -15.06
C TYR A 296 -3.76 -5.73 -15.79
N ILE A 297 -2.82 -6.45 -15.18
CA ILE A 297 -2.32 -7.72 -15.71
C ILE A 297 -3.49 -8.72 -15.75
N THR A 298 -3.82 -9.20 -16.94
CA THR A 298 -4.89 -10.19 -17.14
C THR A 298 -4.39 -11.62 -17.04
N ASN A 299 -3.08 -11.85 -17.28
CA ASN A 299 -2.45 -13.16 -17.18
C ASN A 299 -1.17 -13.08 -16.31
N PRO A 300 -1.19 -13.62 -15.08
CA PRO A 300 -0.06 -13.55 -14.16
C PRO A 300 1.25 -14.17 -14.69
N SER A 301 1.16 -15.14 -15.60
CA SER A 301 2.33 -15.81 -16.19
C SER A 301 3.20 -14.92 -17.10
N LEU A 302 2.78 -13.70 -17.40
CA LEU A 302 3.50 -12.73 -18.25
C LEU A 302 4.25 -11.65 -17.43
N ALA A 303 4.24 -11.71 -16.12
CA ALA A 303 4.79 -10.68 -15.23
C ALA A 303 6.17 -11.02 -14.64
N VAL A 304 6.86 -12.06 -15.15
CA VAL A 304 8.22 -12.47 -14.73
C VAL A 304 9.27 -11.85 -15.66
#